data_66a7219997d68a27faa0cb877df7ffd7
#
_entry.id   66a7219997d68a27faa0cb877df7ffd7
#
_cell.length_a   1.000
_cell.length_b   1.000
_cell.length_c   1.000
_cell.angle_alpha   90.00
_cell.angle_beta   90.00
_cell.angle_gamma   90.00
#
_symmetry.space_group_name_H-M   'P 1'
#
loop_
_entity.id
_entity.type
_entity.pdbx_description
1 polymer ?
#
loop_
_entity_poly.entity_id
_entity_poly.type
_entity_poly.pdbx_seq_one_letter_code
_entity_poly.pdbx_strand_id
1 'polypeptide(L)'
;MNISPIALKIWAVHNTTSRITTRKSFHDTWKTEDEFLAMMRDIPNIDDVVHELSVAVDDMDWMDGAVCCFDADFPVINESAPKGDRPYLLFYKGDLSLLSDLNRNV
;
A
#
# COMPACT_ATOMS: atom_id res chain seq x y z
N MET A 1 -3.65 15.40 2.87
CA MET A 1 -2.77 14.27 2.57
C MET A 1 -3.43 13.35 1.55
N ASN A 2 -2.70 12.90 0.56
CA ASN A 2 -3.22 12.10 -0.57
C ASN A 2 -2.92 10.61 -0.39
N ILE A 3 -3.50 10.00 0.62
CA ILE A 3 -3.35 8.56 0.79
C ILE A 3 -4.52 7.83 0.11
N SER A 4 -4.19 6.83 -0.71
CA SER A 4 -5.20 6.00 -1.35
C SER A 4 -6.01 5.23 -0.31
N PRO A 5 -7.34 5.11 -0.45
CA PRO A 5 -8.14 4.33 0.50
C PRO A 5 -7.67 2.89 0.66
N ILE A 6 -7.29 2.22 -0.43
CA ILE A 6 -6.79 0.85 -0.34
C ILE A 6 -5.38 0.80 0.26
N ALA A 7 -4.53 1.80 -0.01
CA ALA A 7 -3.23 1.88 0.62
C ALA A 7 -3.35 2.03 2.14
N LEU A 8 -4.30 2.84 2.61
CA LEU A 8 -4.57 2.99 4.03
C LEU A 8 -5.00 1.67 4.68
N LYS A 9 -5.83 0.89 3.99
CA LYS A 9 -6.27 -0.41 4.45
C LYS A 9 -5.12 -1.41 4.55
N ILE A 10 -4.24 -1.45 3.55
CA ILE A 10 -3.05 -2.30 3.58
C ILE A 10 -2.17 -1.93 4.76
N TRP A 11 -1.95 -0.65 4.98
CA TRP A 11 -1.14 -0.17 6.11
C TRP A 11 -1.76 -0.58 7.45
N ALA A 12 -3.08 -0.43 7.60
CA ALA A 12 -3.78 -0.84 8.82
C ALA A 12 -3.62 -2.34 9.09
N VAL A 13 -3.77 -3.18 8.07
CA VAL A 13 -3.59 -4.63 8.22
C VAL A 13 -2.15 -4.97 8.58
N HIS A 14 -1.18 -4.30 7.96
CA HIS A 14 0.23 -4.52 8.25
C HIS A 14 0.58 -4.18 9.70
N ASN A 15 0.00 -3.10 10.24
CA ASN A 15 0.32 -2.64 11.59
C ASN A 15 -0.37 -3.45 12.69
N THR A 16 -1.49 -4.10 12.40
CA THR A 16 -2.31 -4.71 13.45
C THR A 16 -2.39 -6.23 13.38
N THR A 17 -1.89 -6.82 12.30
CA THR A 17 -1.93 -8.28 12.12
C THR A 17 -0.59 -8.77 11.59
N SER A 18 -0.39 -10.08 11.64
CA SER A 18 0.76 -10.74 11.03
C SER A 18 0.43 -11.36 9.66
N ARG A 19 -0.69 -10.97 9.04
CA ARG A 19 -1.11 -11.51 7.75
C ARG A 19 -0.19 -11.10 6.60
N ILE A 20 0.36 -9.88 6.68
CA ILE A 20 1.35 -9.40 5.70
C ILE A 20 2.73 -9.69 6.26
N THR A 21 3.49 -10.58 5.61
CA THR A 21 4.81 -10.99 6.08
C THR A 21 5.93 -10.53 5.15
N THR A 22 5.89 -10.92 3.88
CA THR A 22 6.90 -10.55 2.90
C THR A 22 6.23 -9.99 1.65
N ARG A 23 7.00 -9.27 0.82
CA ARG A 23 6.50 -8.75 -0.45
C ARG A 23 6.06 -9.89 -1.37
N LYS A 24 6.86 -10.95 -1.45
CA LYS A 24 6.52 -12.11 -2.27
C LYS A 24 5.22 -12.76 -1.81
N SER A 25 5.07 -12.96 -0.51
CA SER A 25 3.87 -13.55 0.06
C SER A 25 2.64 -12.69 -0.21
N PHE A 26 2.77 -11.37 -0.10
CA PHE A 26 1.69 -10.44 -0.42
C PHE A 26 1.21 -10.63 -1.86
N HIS A 27 2.14 -10.57 -2.82
CA HIS A 27 1.79 -10.66 -4.24
C HIS A 27 1.26 -12.05 -4.63
N ASP A 28 1.73 -13.10 -3.98
CA ASP A 28 1.26 -14.47 -4.25
C ASP A 28 -0.14 -14.72 -3.66
N THR A 29 -0.45 -14.10 -2.54
CA THR A 29 -1.71 -14.32 -1.82
C THR A 29 -2.84 -13.45 -2.37
N TRP A 30 -2.58 -12.17 -2.59
CA TRP A 30 -3.59 -11.21 -3.03
C TRP A 30 -3.18 -10.61 -4.37
N LYS A 31 -3.79 -11.11 -5.43
CA LYS A 31 -3.47 -10.67 -6.79
C LYS A 31 -4.36 -9.52 -7.25
N THR A 32 -5.50 -9.34 -6.60
CA THR A 32 -6.46 -8.28 -6.91
C THR A 32 -6.89 -7.57 -5.63
N GLU A 33 -7.38 -6.33 -5.80
CA GLU A 33 -7.95 -5.56 -4.70
C GLU A 33 -9.09 -6.30 -4.03
N ASP A 34 -9.96 -6.94 -4.82
CA ASP A 34 -11.12 -7.66 -4.30
C ASP A 34 -10.72 -8.82 -3.39
N GLU A 35 -9.65 -9.53 -3.74
CA GLU A 35 -9.13 -10.61 -2.91
C GLU A 35 -8.64 -10.08 -1.55
N PHE A 36 -7.94 -8.95 -1.56
CA PHE A 36 -7.47 -8.33 -0.34
C PHE A 36 -8.62 -7.84 0.54
N LEU A 37 -9.62 -7.19 -0.05
CA LEU A 37 -10.78 -6.71 0.68
C LEU A 37 -11.61 -7.85 1.28
N ALA A 38 -11.72 -8.96 0.58
CA ALA A 38 -12.39 -10.14 1.10
C ALA A 38 -11.69 -10.68 2.36
N MET A 39 -10.37 -10.71 2.36
CA MET A 39 -9.59 -11.12 3.54
C MET A 39 -9.83 -10.17 4.72
N MET A 40 -9.93 -8.87 4.48
CA MET A 40 -10.13 -7.89 5.55
C MET A 40 -11.43 -8.11 6.31
N ARG A 41 -12.46 -8.65 5.67
CA ARG A 41 -13.74 -8.93 6.33
C ARG A 41 -13.61 -9.93 7.47
N ASP A 42 -12.57 -10.76 7.46
CA ASP A 42 -12.30 -11.74 8.51
C ASP A 42 -11.54 -11.15 9.71
N ILE A 43 -11.13 -9.89 9.63
CA ILE A 43 -10.39 -9.24 10.70
C ILE A 43 -11.37 -8.44 11.56
N PRO A 44 -11.56 -8.80 12.85
CA PRO A 44 -12.47 -8.04 13.71
C PRO A 44 -11.96 -6.62 13.94
N ASN A 45 -12.87 -5.66 13.95
CA ASN A 45 -12.61 -4.24 14.23
C ASN A 45 -11.68 -3.56 13.23
N ILE A 46 -11.49 -4.14 12.04
CA ILE A 46 -10.55 -3.55 11.06
C ILE A 46 -11.01 -2.15 10.61
N ASP A 47 -12.32 -1.92 10.51
CA ASP A 47 -12.84 -0.61 10.12
C ASP A 47 -12.48 0.46 11.14
N ASP A 48 -12.51 0.13 12.41
CA ASP A 48 -12.10 1.05 13.49
C ASP A 48 -10.61 1.35 13.40
N VAL A 49 -9.79 0.34 13.12
CA VAL A 49 -8.34 0.51 12.95
C VAL A 49 -8.04 1.41 11.75
N VAL A 50 -8.72 1.19 10.64
CA VAL A 50 -8.56 2.03 9.44
C VAL A 50 -8.94 3.47 9.75
N HIS A 51 -10.04 3.68 10.46
CA HIS A 51 -10.48 5.02 10.84
C HIS A 51 -9.45 5.71 11.75
N GLU A 52 -8.96 5.03 12.78
CA GLU A 52 -7.94 5.56 13.68
C GLU A 52 -6.67 5.95 12.92
N LEU A 53 -6.25 5.11 11.99
CA LEU A 53 -5.09 5.39 11.17
C LEU A 53 -5.33 6.60 10.27
N SER A 54 -6.53 6.73 9.70
CA SER A 54 -6.88 7.87 8.84
C SER A 54 -6.78 9.19 9.59
N VAL A 55 -7.14 9.21 10.86
CA VAL A 55 -6.99 10.39 11.71
C VAL A 55 -5.51 10.65 12.01
N ALA A 56 -4.76 9.59 12.33
CA ALA A 56 -3.35 9.73 12.67
C ALA A 56 -2.50 10.24 11.50
N VAL A 57 -2.81 9.83 10.25
CA VAL A 57 -2.03 10.27 9.08
C VAL A 57 -2.18 11.76 8.80
N ASP A 58 -3.27 12.39 9.24
CA ASP A 58 -3.44 13.83 9.06
C ASP A 58 -2.41 14.65 9.86
N ASP A 59 -1.84 14.07 10.91
CA ASP A 59 -0.82 14.70 11.74
C ASP A 59 0.61 14.36 11.28
N MET A 60 0.77 13.52 10.26
CA MET A 60 2.08 13.12 9.75
C MET A 60 2.58 14.14 8.72
N ASP A 61 3.83 14.59 8.89
CA ASP A 61 4.44 15.57 8.00
C ASP A 61 5.61 15.00 7.17
N TRP A 62 5.96 13.71 7.39
CA TRP A 62 7.09 13.09 6.70
C TRP A 62 6.73 12.55 5.32
N MET A 63 5.43 12.53 4.97
CA MET A 63 4.98 12.10 3.65
C MET A 63 3.84 12.98 3.16
N ASP A 64 3.66 13.06 1.85
CA ASP A 64 2.54 13.77 1.22
C ASP A 64 1.42 12.83 0.81
N GLY A 65 1.72 11.55 0.68
CA GLY A 65 0.71 10.55 0.35
C GLY A 65 1.26 9.13 0.32
N ALA A 66 0.39 8.19 -0.03
CA ALA A 66 0.75 6.80 -0.19
C ALA A 66 -0.14 6.14 -1.24
N VAL A 67 0.43 5.20 -1.98
CA VAL A 67 -0.28 4.40 -2.98
C VAL A 67 0.11 2.94 -2.81
N CYS A 68 -0.74 2.05 -3.29
CA CYS A 68 -0.46 0.61 -3.24
C CYS A 68 -0.46 0.00 -4.64
N CYS A 69 -0.04 -1.26 -4.74
CA CYS A 69 0.08 -1.96 -6.01
C CYS A 69 -1.26 -2.13 -6.75
N PHE A 70 -2.39 -1.94 -6.08
CA PHE A 70 -3.72 -2.01 -6.71
C PHE A 70 -4.19 -0.66 -7.27
N ASP A 71 -3.49 0.42 -6.98
CA ASP A 71 -3.85 1.75 -7.46
C ASP A 71 -3.38 1.97 -8.90
N ALA A 72 -4.21 2.66 -9.68
CA ALA A 72 -3.83 3.02 -11.04
C ALA A 72 -2.62 3.96 -11.10
N ASP A 73 -2.43 4.76 -10.06
CA ASP A 73 -1.33 5.72 -9.95
C ASP A 73 -0.02 5.10 -9.45
N PHE A 74 -0.03 3.80 -9.15
CA PHE A 74 1.16 3.14 -8.66
C PHE A 74 2.25 3.18 -9.74
N PRO A 75 3.50 3.59 -9.39
CA PRO A 75 4.58 3.68 -10.38
C PRO A 75 4.84 2.34 -11.06
N VAL A 76 5.09 2.38 -12.37
CA VAL A 76 5.40 1.17 -13.13
C VAL A 76 6.74 0.62 -12.66
N ILE A 77 6.73 -0.62 -12.21
CA ILE A 77 7.92 -1.33 -11.73
C ILE A 77 8.34 -2.32 -12.82
N ASN A 78 9.64 -2.46 -13.01
CA ASN A 78 10.18 -3.36 -13.99
C ASN A 78 9.61 -4.78 -13.79
N GLU A 79 8.93 -5.31 -14.81
CA GLU A 79 8.29 -6.61 -14.75
C GLU A 79 9.28 -7.76 -14.58
N SER A 80 10.54 -7.54 -14.94
CA SER A 80 11.58 -8.54 -14.73
C SER A 80 12.06 -8.63 -13.29
N ALA A 81 11.68 -7.68 -12.42
CA ALA A 81 12.04 -7.73 -11.02
C ALA A 81 11.35 -8.91 -10.33
N PRO A 82 12.07 -9.67 -9.47
CA PRO A 82 11.44 -10.73 -8.69
C PRO A 82 10.32 -10.19 -7.80
N LYS A 83 9.30 -11.02 -7.54
CA LYS A 83 8.17 -10.61 -6.69
C LYS A 83 8.63 -10.14 -5.31
N GLY A 84 9.72 -10.70 -4.78
CA GLY A 84 10.26 -10.30 -3.49
C GLY A 84 10.79 -8.87 -3.46
N ASP A 85 11.10 -8.31 -4.63
CA ASP A 85 11.62 -6.93 -4.76
C ASP A 85 10.54 -5.93 -5.15
N ARG A 86 9.31 -6.39 -5.43
CA ARG A 86 8.21 -5.51 -5.83
C ARG A 86 7.50 -4.98 -4.60
N PRO A 87 7.48 -3.66 -4.36
CA PRO A 87 6.74 -3.12 -3.24
C PRO A 87 5.22 -3.29 -3.46
N TYR A 88 4.48 -3.39 -2.37
CA TYR A 88 3.02 -3.38 -2.41
C TYR A 88 2.45 -2.08 -1.87
N LEU A 89 3.26 -1.26 -1.20
CA LEU A 89 2.86 0.00 -0.60
C LEU A 89 4.02 0.98 -0.71
N LEU A 90 3.76 2.18 -1.23
CA LEU A 90 4.76 3.24 -1.36
C LEU A 90 4.27 4.50 -0.68
N PHE A 91 5.11 5.06 0.18
CA PHE A 91 4.93 6.39 0.73
C PHE A 91 5.76 7.37 -0.09
N TYR A 92 5.21 8.55 -0.38
CA TYR A 92 5.93 9.53 -1.18
C TYR A 92 5.84 10.91 -0.55
N LYS A 93 6.85 11.73 -0.84
CA LYS A 93 6.88 13.17 -0.52
C LYS A 93 7.12 13.92 -1.82
N GLY A 94 6.31 14.97 -2.03
CA GLY A 94 6.33 15.72 -3.28
C GLY A 94 5.34 15.15 -4.30
N ASP A 95 5.71 15.23 -5.58
CA ASP A 95 4.83 14.82 -6.67
C ASP A 95 5.00 13.34 -6.99
N LEU A 96 3.90 12.60 -7.03
CA LEU A 96 3.92 11.17 -7.36
C LEU A 96 4.54 10.91 -8.74
N SER A 97 4.40 11.83 -9.68
CA SER A 97 4.99 11.69 -11.02
C SER A 97 6.50 11.57 -10.99
N LEU A 98 7.16 12.12 -9.97
CA LEU A 98 8.61 12.00 -9.81
C LEU A 98 9.02 10.55 -9.52
N LEU A 99 8.21 9.79 -8.83
CA LEU A 99 8.48 8.37 -8.58
C LEU A 99 8.44 7.57 -9.87
N SER A 100 7.51 7.88 -10.77
CA SER A 100 7.43 7.23 -12.07
C SER A 100 8.68 7.51 -12.92
N ASP A 101 9.18 8.75 -12.88
CA ASP A 101 10.39 9.12 -13.61
C ASP A 101 11.62 8.41 -13.04
N LEU A 102 11.71 8.27 -11.72
CA LEU A 102 12.79 7.53 -11.09
C LEU A 102 12.80 6.07 -11.51
N ASN A 103 11.63 5.45 -11.62
CA ASN A 103 11.52 4.07 -12.06
C ASN A 103 11.94 3.87 -13.52
N ARG A 104 11.77 4.88 -14.37
CA ARG A 104 12.19 4.81 -15.77
C ARG A 104 13.70 4.84 -15.94
N ASN A 105 14.41 5.42 -15.00
CA ASN A 105 15.85 5.65 -15.09
C ASN A 105 16.67 4.51 -14.48
N VAL A 106 16.01 3.48 -14.04
CA VAL A 106 16.68 2.33 -13.40
C VAL A 106 16.97 1.20 -14.39
#